data_2220793c0b218bbc304d724e924f5709
#
_entry.id   2220793c0b218bbc304d724e924f5709
#
_cell.length_a   1.000
_cell.length_b   1.000
_cell.length_c   1.000
_cell.angle_alpha   90.00
_cell.angle_beta   90.00
_cell.angle_gamma   90.00
#
_symmetry.space_group_name_H-M   'P 1'
#
loop_
_entity.id
_entity.type
_entity.pdbx_description
1 polymer ?
#
loop_
_entity_poly.entity_id
_entity_poly.type
_entity_poly.pdbx_seq_one_letter_code
_entity_poly.pdbx_strand_id
1 'polypeptide(L)'
;VCAAITAARQGLKVVLIQDRPVLGGNGSSEIRLWMLGATSHMGNNNRWAREGGVIDEIMVENTFRNSEGNPIIFDSVMLDKVVSEPNITLLLNTCVYEVKKSAGHKIESVRGFCSQNSTMYEITAPLFCDASGDGVVGFLSGAPYRMGAESREEFGEKFAPAEDYGELLGHSLYFYTKDTGKPVKYVAPSYAMDVTKTVPRFRSFNAKEHGCKLWWVEYGGDLDTVHDTEQIKWELWKVIYGAWDYIKNSGKYPEAETMTLEWVGCIPGKRESRRFEGDYMLIQQDVIEQRHHEDAVSYGGWSIDLHPAAGVFGEESACNQWHAKGVYQIPYRCLYSRGIENLFLAGRIISVSHVAFGSTRVMATSAHSAQAVAMAAAMCLKENISPREVYSLGKVSELQKKLSRMGQYIPDMIIRDEENLVTKATLTASSEYHFKGFPADGEMQVLDESVAQMIPLQKGDVLGKVQVDLCASEETALEVELRISSKAFNH
;
A
#
# COMPACT_ATOMS: atom_id res chain seq x y z
N VAL A 1 4.33 12.27 4.02
CA VAL A 1 4.38 12.35 5.48
C VAL A 1 5.67 11.71 6.00
N CYS A 2 5.85 10.38 5.94
CA CYS A 2 7.01 9.69 6.54
C CYS A 2 8.37 10.18 6.02
N ALA A 3 8.51 10.44 4.71
CA ALA A 3 9.72 11.03 4.16
C ALA A 3 9.99 12.42 4.75
N ALA A 4 8.98 13.28 4.84
CA ALA A 4 9.15 14.63 5.37
C ALA A 4 9.58 14.64 6.84
N ILE A 5 8.94 13.83 7.68
CA ILE A 5 9.30 13.65 9.09
C ILE A 5 10.73 13.12 9.23
N THR A 6 11.08 12.09 8.48
CA THR A 6 12.43 11.52 8.51
C THR A 6 13.49 12.55 8.10
N ALA A 7 13.27 13.26 6.99
CA ALA A 7 14.20 14.26 6.50
C ALA A 7 14.38 15.40 7.52
N ALA A 8 13.28 15.89 8.12
CA ALA A 8 13.32 16.92 9.16
C ALA A 8 14.10 16.47 10.41
N ARG A 9 13.92 15.24 10.85
CA ARG A 9 14.67 14.63 11.98
C ARG A 9 16.15 14.41 11.66
N GLN A 10 16.51 14.33 10.38
CA GLN A 10 17.91 14.32 9.94
C GLN A 10 18.48 15.76 9.82
N GLY A 11 17.76 16.78 10.24
CA GLY A 11 18.20 18.18 10.23
C GLY A 11 17.98 18.92 8.91
N LEU A 12 17.29 18.34 7.95
CA LEU A 12 17.00 18.98 6.68
C LEU A 12 15.81 19.94 6.79
N LYS A 13 15.89 21.08 6.09
CA LYS A 13 14.73 21.94 5.87
C LYS A 13 13.87 21.34 4.77
N VAL A 14 12.61 21.07 5.08
CA VAL A 14 11.67 20.37 4.21
C VAL A 14 10.49 21.26 3.88
N VAL A 15 10.09 21.32 2.61
CA VAL A 15 8.80 21.84 2.18
C VAL A 15 7.93 20.66 1.80
N LEU A 16 6.87 20.41 2.56
CA LEU A 16 5.87 19.39 2.28
C LEU A 16 4.66 20.05 1.61
N ILE A 17 4.46 19.70 0.33
CA ILE A 17 3.36 20.24 -0.48
C ILE A 17 2.30 19.17 -0.62
N GLN A 18 1.03 19.53 -0.37
CA GLN A 18 -0.13 18.66 -0.52
C GLN A 18 -1.26 19.42 -1.20
N ASP A 19 -1.79 18.85 -2.28
CA ASP A 19 -2.88 19.43 -3.07
C ASP A 19 -4.25 19.38 -2.38
N ARG A 20 -4.35 18.63 -1.27
CA ARG A 20 -5.57 18.44 -0.48
C ARG A 20 -5.49 19.14 0.86
N PRO A 21 -6.65 19.35 1.55
CA PRO A 21 -6.69 20.01 2.86
C PRO A 21 -6.14 19.13 3.99
N VAL A 22 -5.98 17.83 3.77
CA VAL A 22 -5.51 16.85 4.76
C VAL A 22 -4.36 16.02 4.21
N LEU A 23 -3.58 15.42 5.12
CA LEU A 23 -2.44 14.56 4.81
C LEU A 23 -2.90 13.09 4.70
N GLY A 24 -2.07 12.23 4.08
CA GLY A 24 -2.25 10.79 4.09
C GLY A 24 -2.84 10.18 2.82
N GLY A 25 -3.28 10.99 1.85
CA GLY A 25 -3.82 10.51 0.58
C GLY A 25 -5.00 9.55 0.78
N ASN A 26 -4.91 8.32 0.28
CA ASN A 26 -5.99 7.33 0.40
C ASN A 26 -6.36 6.98 1.86
N GLY A 27 -5.44 7.13 2.81
CA GLY A 27 -5.70 6.91 4.24
C GLY A 27 -6.39 8.07 4.95
N SER A 28 -6.51 9.23 4.30
CA SER A 28 -7.15 10.42 4.88
C SER A 28 -8.67 10.27 5.01
N SER A 29 -9.28 11.17 5.77
CA SER A 29 -10.74 11.24 5.93
C SER A 29 -11.49 11.52 4.62
N GLU A 30 -10.81 12.02 3.58
CA GLU A 30 -11.42 12.28 2.29
C GLU A 30 -11.69 11.00 1.49
N ILE A 31 -10.92 9.93 1.74
CA ILE A 31 -11.02 8.66 1.00
C ILE A 31 -11.34 7.51 1.95
N ARG A 32 -10.78 7.52 3.15
CA ARG A 32 -11.04 6.57 4.26
C ARG A 32 -10.64 5.13 3.96
N LEU A 33 -9.61 4.91 3.13
CA LEU A 33 -9.08 3.57 2.88
C LEU A 33 -8.22 3.12 4.07
N TRP A 34 -8.33 1.84 4.42
CA TRP A 34 -7.51 1.24 5.48
C TRP A 34 -6.02 1.33 5.19
N MET A 35 -5.24 1.69 6.21
CA MET A 35 -3.78 1.72 6.13
C MET A 35 -3.24 0.28 6.19
N LEU A 36 -3.10 -0.35 5.03
CA LEU A 36 -2.62 -1.72 4.88
C LEU A 36 -1.12 -1.74 4.59
N GLY A 37 -0.46 -2.84 4.93
CA GLY A 37 0.98 -3.03 4.78
C GLY A 37 1.38 -4.48 4.53
N ALA A 38 2.58 -4.85 4.95
CA ALA A 38 3.14 -6.20 4.77
C ALA A 38 2.34 -7.28 5.49
N THR A 39 1.59 -6.93 6.53
CA THR A 39 0.59 -7.82 7.12
C THR A 39 -0.44 -8.17 6.06
N SER A 40 -0.29 -9.31 5.45
CA SER A 40 -1.23 -9.74 4.44
C SER A 40 -2.54 -10.21 5.08
N HIS A 41 -3.63 -10.02 4.38
CA HIS A 41 -4.94 -10.52 4.78
C HIS A 41 -5.06 -12.04 4.60
N MET A 42 -6.16 -12.62 5.05
CA MET A 42 -6.52 -14.03 4.88
C MET A 42 -5.59 -15.05 5.55
N GLY A 43 -4.90 -14.64 6.62
CA GLY A 43 -4.19 -15.58 7.47
C GLY A 43 -2.94 -16.22 6.88
N ASN A 44 -2.32 -15.58 5.90
CA ASN A 44 -1.09 -16.07 5.31
C ASN A 44 0.12 -15.95 6.24
N ASN A 45 1.30 -16.31 5.73
CA ASN A 45 2.56 -16.32 6.49
C ASN A 45 2.96 -14.95 7.08
N ASN A 46 2.44 -13.85 6.52
CA ASN A 46 2.77 -12.48 6.90
C ASN A 46 1.78 -11.84 7.88
N ARG A 47 0.84 -12.59 8.44
CA ARG A 47 -0.24 -12.04 9.29
C ARG A 47 0.24 -11.16 10.47
N TRP A 48 1.49 -11.34 10.89
CA TRP A 48 2.10 -10.60 12.00
C TRP A 48 3.20 -9.62 11.54
N ALA A 49 3.49 -9.56 10.24
CA ALA A 49 4.45 -8.60 9.72
C ALA A 49 3.90 -7.19 9.84
N ARG A 50 4.72 -6.26 10.28
CA ARG A 50 4.36 -4.84 10.45
C ARG A 50 5.57 -3.98 10.15
N GLU A 51 5.37 -2.97 9.32
CA GLU A 51 6.40 -2.00 9.00
C GLU A 51 6.80 -1.22 10.25
N GLY A 52 8.11 -1.11 10.47
CA GLY A 52 8.70 -0.34 11.57
C GLY A 52 8.96 1.13 11.22
N GLY A 53 9.65 1.85 12.11
CA GLY A 53 10.04 3.24 11.89
C GLY A 53 8.91 4.25 12.02
N VAL A 54 8.95 5.33 11.23
CA VAL A 54 8.01 6.46 11.34
C VAL A 54 6.56 6.05 11.11
N ILE A 55 6.31 5.13 10.17
CA ILE A 55 4.93 4.66 9.95
C ILE A 55 4.39 3.91 11.15
N ASP A 56 5.21 3.09 11.80
CA ASP A 56 4.82 2.41 13.03
C ASP A 56 4.53 3.39 14.17
N GLU A 57 5.36 4.41 14.33
CA GLU A 57 5.12 5.49 15.29
C GLU A 57 3.75 6.17 15.07
N ILE A 58 3.39 6.46 13.82
CA ILE A 58 2.09 7.04 13.47
C ILE A 58 0.96 6.07 13.81
N MET A 59 1.10 4.78 13.47
CA MET A 59 0.06 3.78 13.69
C MET A 59 -0.15 3.46 15.17
N VAL A 60 0.92 3.41 15.96
CA VAL A 60 0.85 3.24 17.42
C VAL A 60 0.14 4.43 18.07
N GLU A 61 0.51 5.64 17.68
CA GLU A 61 -0.14 6.86 18.16
C GLU A 61 -1.62 6.90 17.78
N ASN A 62 -1.95 6.51 16.55
CA ASN A 62 -3.32 6.40 16.10
C ASN A 62 -4.10 5.37 16.93
N THR A 63 -3.52 4.19 17.21
CA THR A 63 -4.18 3.17 18.04
C THR A 63 -4.47 3.71 19.45
N PHE A 64 -3.55 4.50 20.00
CA PHE A 64 -3.71 5.11 21.32
C PHE A 64 -4.79 6.21 21.37
N ARG A 65 -4.78 7.12 20.39
CA ARG A 65 -5.69 8.27 20.37
C ARG A 65 -7.04 8.00 19.70
N ASN A 66 -7.14 6.94 18.92
CA ASN A 66 -8.24 6.69 17.99
C ASN A 66 -8.72 5.25 18.06
N SER A 67 -9.14 4.82 19.24
CA SER A 67 -9.61 3.44 19.48
C SER A 67 -10.83 3.04 18.64
N GLU A 68 -11.59 4.02 18.16
CA GLU A 68 -12.78 3.82 17.34
C GLU A 68 -12.47 3.72 15.83
N GLY A 69 -11.22 4.00 15.41
CA GLY A 69 -10.86 4.03 14.00
C GLY A 69 -11.47 5.18 13.20
N ASN A 70 -11.70 6.33 13.84
CA ASN A 70 -12.27 7.51 13.19
C ASN A 70 -11.26 8.14 12.22
N PRO A 71 -11.58 8.26 10.93
CA PRO A 71 -10.63 8.81 9.94
C PRO A 71 -10.30 10.30 10.16
N ILE A 72 -11.19 11.07 10.79
CA ILE A 72 -10.92 12.48 11.12
C ILE A 72 -9.85 12.58 12.23
N ILE A 73 -9.92 11.68 13.21
CA ILE A 73 -8.90 11.62 14.27
C ILE A 73 -7.55 11.15 13.67
N PHE A 74 -7.58 10.22 12.71
CA PHE A 74 -6.36 9.82 12.02
C PHE A 74 -5.70 10.98 11.26
N ASP A 75 -6.47 11.84 10.57
CA ASP A 75 -5.94 13.06 9.96
C ASP A 75 -5.25 13.95 10.99
N SER A 76 -5.85 14.13 12.18
CA SER A 76 -5.26 14.93 13.23
C SER A 76 -3.96 14.35 13.77
N VAL A 77 -3.85 13.03 13.87
CA VAL A 77 -2.61 12.34 14.28
C VAL A 77 -1.50 12.57 13.24
N MET A 78 -1.81 12.40 11.96
CA MET A 78 -0.80 12.65 10.90
C MET A 78 -0.37 14.12 10.85
N LEU A 79 -1.32 15.04 11.01
CA LEU A 79 -1.03 16.46 11.01
C LEU A 79 -0.16 16.86 12.21
N ASP A 80 -0.51 16.38 13.41
CA ASP A 80 0.25 16.61 14.65
C ASP A 80 1.70 16.16 14.51
N LYS A 81 1.94 14.96 13.97
CA LYS A 81 3.28 14.43 13.69
C LYS A 81 4.08 15.34 12.75
N VAL A 82 3.45 15.92 11.74
CA VAL A 82 4.13 16.79 10.77
C VAL A 82 4.40 18.17 11.34
N VAL A 83 3.41 18.81 12.00
CA VAL A 83 3.59 20.17 12.52
C VAL A 83 4.47 20.24 13.77
N SER A 84 4.65 19.09 14.43
CA SER A 84 5.59 18.97 15.55
C SER A 84 7.07 18.99 15.11
N GLU A 85 7.35 18.82 13.82
CA GLU A 85 8.72 18.86 13.29
C GLU A 85 9.07 20.28 12.85
N PRO A 86 9.95 21.01 13.57
CA PRO A 86 10.21 22.43 13.32
C PRO A 86 10.88 22.71 11.98
N ASN A 87 11.45 21.68 11.35
CA ASN A 87 12.11 21.80 10.06
C ASN A 87 11.17 21.55 8.86
N ILE A 88 9.87 21.33 9.08
CA ILE A 88 8.88 21.16 8.02
C ILE A 88 8.09 22.45 7.81
N THR A 89 8.11 22.98 6.59
CA THR A 89 7.13 23.94 6.10
C THR A 89 6.02 23.19 5.37
N LEU A 90 4.80 23.21 5.90
CA LEU A 90 3.65 22.52 5.34
C LEU A 90 2.82 23.48 4.48
N LEU A 91 2.56 23.10 3.22
CA LEU A 91 1.70 23.79 2.27
C LEU A 91 0.54 22.87 1.85
N LEU A 92 -0.61 23.02 2.50
CA LEU A 92 -1.85 22.34 2.16
C LEU A 92 -2.60 23.08 1.05
N ASN A 93 -3.52 22.40 0.37
CA ASN A 93 -4.32 22.93 -0.75
C ASN A 93 -3.47 23.54 -1.86
N THR A 94 -2.25 23.06 -2.00
CA THR A 94 -1.27 23.60 -2.95
C THR A 94 -0.95 22.55 -4.01
N CYS A 95 -1.39 22.78 -5.24
CA CYS A 95 -1.15 21.87 -6.38
C CYS A 95 0.11 22.29 -7.13
N VAL A 96 1.06 21.37 -7.30
CA VAL A 96 2.22 21.60 -8.18
C VAL A 96 1.75 21.46 -9.63
N TYR A 97 2.03 22.48 -10.44
CA TYR A 97 1.59 22.53 -11.85
C TYR A 97 2.73 22.76 -12.85
N GLU A 98 3.91 23.12 -12.37
CA GLU A 98 5.07 23.40 -13.24
C GLU A 98 6.37 22.94 -12.57
N VAL A 99 7.27 22.39 -13.38
CA VAL A 99 8.64 22.04 -13.00
C VAL A 99 9.61 22.77 -13.92
N LYS A 100 10.53 23.54 -13.34
CA LYS A 100 11.63 24.17 -14.06
C LYS A 100 12.88 23.31 -13.90
N LYS A 101 13.55 23.03 -15.01
CA LYS A 101 14.82 22.30 -15.02
C LYS A 101 15.96 23.24 -15.39
N SER A 102 17.10 23.06 -14.74
CA SER A 102 18.39 23.52 -15.23
C SER A 102 18.84 22.65 -16.41
N ALA A 103 19.94 22.97 -17.07
CA ALA A 103 20.40 22.23 -18.24
C ALA A 103 20.25 20.70 -18.08
N GLY A 104 19.46 20.06 -18.97
CA GLY A 104 19.32 18.62 -19.09
C GLY A 104 18.33 17.97 -18.12
N HIS A 105 18.82 17.24 -17.11
CA HIS A 105 18.05 16.26 -16.33
C HIS A 105 17.95 16.58 -14.83
N LYS A 106 18.09 17.85 -14.45
CA LYS A 106 18.04 18.28 -13.04
C LYS A 106 16.92 19.28 -12.81
N ILE A 107 16.10 19.04 -11.81
CA ILE A 107 15.05 19.97 -11.37
C ILE A 107 15.71 21.14 -10.62
N GLU A 108 15.37 22.37 -10.97
CA GLU A 108 15.78 23.60 -10.31
C GLU A 108 14.72 24.07 -9.31
N SER A 109 13.47 24.15 -9.76
CA SER A 109 12.35 24.53 -8.93
C SER A 109 11.04 23.86 -9.34
N VAL A 110 10.08 23.86 -8.43
CA VAL A 110 8.68 23.53 -8.70
C VAL A 110 7.81 24.72 -8.39
N ARG A 111 6.72 24.92 -9.16
CA ARG A 111 5.70 25.92 -8.88
C ARG A 111 4.42 25.29 -8.45
N GLY A 112 3.85 25.80 -7.37
CA GLY A 112 2.58 25.37 -6.81
C GLY A 112 1.61 26.54 -6.69
N PHE A 113 0.31 26.26 -6.82
CA PHE A 113 -0.76 27.22 -6.63
C PHE A 113 -1.73 26.73 -5.54
N CYS A 114 -1.97 27.60 -4.55
CA CYS A 114 -2.99 27.41 -3.54
C CYS A 114 -4.23 28.23 -3.92
N SER A 115 -5.31 27.55 -4.36
CA SER A 115 -6.55 28.21 -4.76
C SER A 115 -7.31 28.85 -3.59
N GLN A 116 -7.09 28.39 -2.36
CA GLN A 116 -7.78 28.88 -1.17
C GLN A 116 -7.38 30.32 -0.79
N ASN A 117 -6.13 30.68 -1.06
CA ASN A 117 -5.60 32.02 -0.74
C ASN A 117 -5.00 32.75 -1.94
N SER A 118 -5.18 32.19 -3.17
CA SER A 118 -4.68 32.75 -4.44
C SER A 118 -3.15 32.99 -4.45
N THR A 119 -2.40 32.14 -3.70
CA THR A 119 -0.95 32.29 -3.59
C THR A 119 -0.23 31.35 -4.56
N MET A 120 0.73 31.88 -5.28
CA MET A 120 1.69 31.13 -6.08
C MET A 120 2.99 30.98 -5.30
N TYR A 121 3.48 29.74 -5.26
CA TYR A 121 4.75 29.39 -4.62
C TYR A 121 5.75 28.95 -5.68
N GLU A 122 6.99 29.40 -5.58
CA GLU A 122 8.13 28.83 -6.29
C GLU A 122 9.12 28.29 -5.26
N ILE A 123 9.38 27.00 -5.33
CA ILE A 123 10.21 26.28 -4.37
C ILE A 123 11.45 25.75 -5.09
N THR A 124 12.62 26.27 -4.69
CA THR A 124 13.92 25.82 -5.15
C THR A 124 14.55 24.92 -4.11
N ALA A 125 15.06 23.79 -4.53
CA ALA A 125 15.74 22.83 -3.65
C ALA A 125 16.83 22.07 -4.40
N PRO A 126 17.84 21.54 -3.71
CA PRO A 126 18.82 20.65 -4.33
C PRO A 126 18.27 19.26 -4.66
N LEU A 127 17.28 18.78 -3.89
CA LEU A 127 16.65 17.47 -4.05
C LEU A 127 15.13 17.58 -4.01
N PHE A 128 14.46 16.76 -4.79
CA PHE A 128 13.02 16.64 -4.86
C PHE A 128 12.59 15.20 -4.60
N CYS A 129 11.42 15.04 -4.02
CA CYS A 129 10.78 13.73 -3.84
C CYS A 129 9.35 13.81 -4.36
N ASP A 130 9.03 13.03 -5.38
CA ASP A 130 7.65 12.88 -5.82
C ASP A 130 6.98 11.78 -4.97
N ALA A 131 6.00 12.19 -4.19
CA ALA A 131 5.13 11.32 -3.39
C ALA A 131 3.65 11.63 -3.64
N SER A 132 3.35 12.25 -4.79
CA SER A 132 2.02 12.75 -5.14
C SER A 132 1.01 11.63 -5.44
N GLY A 133 1.46 10.40 -5.59
CA GLY A 133 0.64 9.24 -5.92
C GLY A 133 0.36 9.09 -7.41
N ASP A 134 0.24 10.17 -8.16
CA ASP A 134 0.10 10.16 -9.62
C ASP A 134 1.37 10.58 -10.35
N GLY A 135 2.44 10.89 -9.61
CA GLY A 135 3.73 11.22 -10.19
C GLY A 135 3.76 12.57 -10.90
N VAL A 136 3.19 13.60 -10.28
CA VAL A 136 3.06 14.93 -10.92
C VAL A 136 4.43 15.54 -11.19
N VAL A 137 5.34 15.53 -10.23
CA VAL A 137 6.69 16.10 -10.39
C VAL A 137 7.51 15.30 -11.40
N GLY A 138 7.46 13.98 -11.30
CA GLY A 138 8.14 13.09 -12.25
C GLY A 138 7.65 13.32 -13.69
N PHE A 139 6.33 13.38 -13.89
CA PHE A 139 5.74 13.63 -15.20
C PHE A 139 6.13 15.01 -15.77
N LEU A 140 5.95 16.06 -14.99
CA LEU A 140 6.29 17.43 -15.43
C LEU A 140 7.79 17.62 -15.68
N SER A 141 8.64 16.84 -14.99
CA SER A 141 10.08 16.85 -15.22
C SER A 141 10.52 16.03 -16.45
N GLY A 142 9.64 15.21 -17.02
CA GLY A 142 9.95 14.31 -18.12
C GLY A 142 10.72 13.06 -17.67
N ALA A 143 10.54 12.62 -16.43
CA ALA A 143 11.08 11.35 -15.96
C ALA A 143 10.43 10.17 -16.71
N PRO A 144 11.18 9.14 -17.12
CA PRO A 144 10.61 7.98 -17.80
C PRO A 144 9.67 7.21 -16.85
N TYR A 145 8.52 6.84 -17.37
CA TYR A 145 7.48 6.12 -16.62
C TYR A 145 6.73 5.13 -17.52
N ARG A 146 6.00 4.25 -16.88
CA ARG A 146 5.08 3.27 -17.49
C ARG A 146 3.66 3.46 -16.96
N MET A 147 2.68 3.12 -17.78
CA MET A 147 1.27 3.00 -17.40
C MET A 147 0.69 1.73 -18.03
N GLY A 148 -0.10 1.00 -17.25
CA GLY A 148 -0.68 -0.27 -17.69
C GLY A 148 0.24 -1.47 -17.52
N ALA A 149 -0.33 -2.66 -17.78
CA ALA A 149 0.36 -3.92 -17.61
C ALA A 149 1.40 -4.13 -18.74
N GLU A 150 2.57 -4.59 -18.36
CA GLU A 150 3.60 -5.07 -19.27
C GLU A 150 3.28 -6.49 -19.75
N SER A 151 3.77 -6.86 -20.93
CA SER A 151 3.61 -8.23 -21.43
C SER A 151 4.39 -9.24 -20.60
N ARG A 152 3.92 -10.48 -20.63
CA ARG A 152 4.63 -11.61 -20.01
C ARG A 152 6.04 -11.78 -20.55
N GLU A 153 6.24 -11.48 -21.83
CA GLU A 153 7.54 -11.66 -22.49
C GLU A 153 8.60 -10.70 -21.94
N GLU A 154 8.22 -9.46 -21.57
CA GLU A 154 9.16 -8.44 -21.15
C GLU A 154 9.94 -8.82 -19.89
N PHE A 155 9.25 -9.35 -18.87
CA PHE A 155 9.87 -9.70 -17.58
C PHE A 155 9.75 -11.18 -17.22
N GLY A 156 9.09 -12.00 -18.04
CA GLY A 156 8.83 -13.40 -17.74
C GLY A 156 7.84 -13.61 -16.60
N GLU A 157 7.00 -12.65 -16.30
CA GLU A 157 6.03 -12.67 -15.21
C GLU A 157 4.83 -13.54 -15.56
N LYS A 158 4.54 -14.56 -14.76
CA LYS A 158 3.46 -15.52 -15.04
C LYS A 158 2.06 -14.92 -14.94
N PHE A 159 1.89 -13.89 -14.11
CA PHE A 159 0.61 -13.22 -13.91
C PHE A 159 0.40 -12.03 -14.85
N ALA A 160 1.41 -11.68 -15.63
CA ALA A 160 1.29 -10.67 -16.67
C ALA A 160 0.46 -11.21 -17.86
N PRO A 161 -0.22 -10.33 -18.61
CA PRO A 161 -0.91 -10.70 -19.84
C PRO A 161 0.06 -11.25 -20.90
N ALA A 162 -0.48 -11.93 -21.91
CA ALA A 162 0.33 -12.45 -23.01
C ALA A 162 0.93 -11.30 -23.84
N GLU A 163 0.19 -10.21 -23.97
CA GLU A 163 0.55 -9.01 -24.71
C GLU A 163 0.33 -7.78 -23.84
N ASP A 164 0.98 -6.68 -24.16
CA ASP A 164 0.69 -5.39 -23.53
C ASP A 164 -0.75 -4.99 -23.84
N TYR A 165 -1.54 -4.66 -22.84
CA TYR A 165 -2.90 -4.22 -23.07
C TYR A 165 -3.25 -2.90 -22.36
N GLY A 166 -2.28 -2.29 -21.67
CA GLY A 166 -2.42 -0.96 -21.08
C GLY A 166 -3.42 -0.87 -19.92
N GLU A 167 -3.98 -2.00 -19.47
CA GLU A 167 -4.93 -1.99 -18.36
C GLU A 167 -4.25 -1.65 -17.03
N LEU A 168 -4.99 -0.94 -16.21
CA LEU A 168 -4.60 -0.41 -14.91
C LEU A 168 -5.53 -0.94 -13.83
N LEU A 169 -5.15 -0.76 -12.57
CA LEU A 169 -6.07 -0.97 -11.46
C LEU A 169 -6.95 0.28 -11.29
N GLY A 170 -8.26 0.13 -11.46
CA GLY A 170 -9.23 1.20 -11.40
C GLY A 170 -9.35 1.89 -10.03
N HIS A 171 -10.09 2.98 -9.99
CA HIS A 171 -10.38 3.70 -8.75
C HIS A 171 -11.54 3.07 -8.00
N SER A 172 -11.53 3.16 -6.67
CA SER A 172 -12.67 2.81 -5.82
C SER A 172 -13.36 4.02 -5.26
N LEU A 173 -14.67 3.87 -5.06
CA LEU A 173 -15.48 4.85 -4.34
C LEU A 173 -16.56 4.13 -3.54
N TYR A 174 -16.86 4.62 -2.34
CA TYR A 174 -17.82 4.00 -1.46
C TYR A 174 -18.50 5.02 -0.54
N PHE A 175 -19.41 4.55 0.30
CA PHE A 175 -20.16 5.37 1.23
C PHE A 175 -20.14 4.77 2.64
N TYR A 176 -20.43 5.61 3.63
CA TYR A 176 -20.74 5.20 4.99
C TYR A 176 -22.20 5.53 5.30
N THR A 177 -22.79 4.73 6.16
CA THR A 177 -24.17 4.91 6.62
C THR A 177 -24.20 5.10 8.12
N LYS A 178 -25.28 5.73 8.60
CA LYS A 178 -25.62 5.78 10.03
C LYS A 178 -27.07 5.44 10.25
N ASP A 179 -27.36 4.83 11.39
CA ASP A 179 -28.72 4.64 11.88
C ASP A 179 -29.21 5.91 12.58
N THR A 180 -30.39 6.39 12.20
CA THR A 180 -31.03 7.58 12.79
C THR A 180 -32.01 7.23 13.89
N GLY A 181 -32.29 5.95 14.14
CA GLY A 181 -33.26 5.44 15.09
C GLY A 181 -34.72 5.70 14.69
N LYS A 182 -34.99 6.23 13.52
CA LYS A 182 -36.34 6.49 12.97
C LYS A 182 -36.39 6.33 11.48
N PRO A 183 -37.53 6.01 10.86
CA PRO A 183 -37.68 5.86 9.43
C PRO A 183 -37.19 7.09 8.66
N VAL A 184 -36.35 6.88 7.64
CA VAL A 184 -35.85 7.91 6.75
C VAL A 184 -36.16 7.53 5.32
N LYS A 185 -36.89 8.40 4.61
CA LYS A 185 -37.17 8.22 3.19
C LYS A 185 -35.93 8.61 2.35
N TYR A 186 -35.63 7.81 1.34
CA TYR A 186 -34.63 8.15 0.34
C TYR A 186 -35.28 8.29 -1.04
N VAL A 187 -34.89 9.32 -1.76
CA VAL A 187 -35.23 9.53 -3.16
C VAL A 187 -33.93 9.63 -3.94
N ALA A 188 -33.71 8.69 -4.83
CA ALA A 188 -32.49 8.65 -5.62
C ALA A 188 -32.39 9.89 -6.54
N PRO A 189 -31.18 10.44 -6.73
CA PRO A 189 -30.97 11.46 -7.74
C PRO A 189 -31.18 10.89 -9.15
N SER A 190 -31.52 11.73 -10.11
CA SER A 190 -31.86 11.30 -11.47
C SER A 190 -30.72 10.61 -12.22
N TYR A 191 -29.48 10.82 -11.77
CA TYR A 191 -28.29 10.17 -12.34
C TYR A 191 -27.94 8.83 -11.66
N ALA A 192 -28.64 8.42 -10.61
CA ALA A 192 -28.42 7.13 -9.97
C ALA A 192 -28.68 5.99 -10.96
N MET A 193 -27.72 5.05 -11.04
CA MET A 193 -27.79 3.94 -11.98
C MET A 193 -28.68 2.81 -11.42
N ASP A 194 -29.45 2.17 -12.29
CA ASP A 194 -30.15 0.94 -11.92
C ASP A 194 -29.14 -0.22 -11.85
N VAL A 195 -28.55 -0.41 -10.66
CA VAL A 195 -27.50 -1.41 -10.43
C VAL A 195 -27.99 -2.83 -10.70
N THR A 196 -29.29 -3.09 -10.65
CA THR A 196 -29.84 -4.44 -10.89
C THR A 196 -29.71 -4.88 -12.35
N LYS A 197 -29.53 -3.92 -13.27
CA LYS A 197 -29.36 -4.16 -14.70
C LYS A 197 -27.90 -4.01 -15.16
N THR A 198 -27.10 -3.26 -14.43
CA THR A 198 -25.79 -2.81 -14.92
C THR A 198 -24.61 -3.39 -14.15
N VAL A 199 -24.83 -3.81 -12.90
CA VAL A 199 -23.78 -4.36 -12.04
C VAL A 199 -24.00 -5.86 -11.88
N PRO A 200 -23.15 -6.73 -12.45
CA PRO A 200 -23.34 -8.19 -12.36
C PRO A 200 -23.47 -8.68 -10.91
N ARG A 201 -22.67 -8.11 -10.01
CA ARG A 201 -22.63 -8.44 -8.58
C ARG A 201 -23.55 -7.57 -7.71
N PHE A 202 -24.62 -7.02 -8.25
CA PHE A 202 -25.52 -6.13 -7.49
C PHE A 202 -26.09 -6.75 -6.20
N ARG A 203 -26.20 -8.10 -6.15
CA ARG A 203 -26.69 -8.81 -4.96
C ARG A 203 -25.73 -8.75 -3.78
N SER A 204 -24.47 -8.36 -3.99
CA SER A 204 -23.49 -8.12 -2.92
C SER A 204 -23.76 -6.80 -2.18
N PHE A 205 -24.54 -5.88 -2.78
CA PHE A 205 -24.98 -4.68 -2.04
C PHE A 205 -26.05 -5.07 -1.01
N ASN A 206 -25.78 -4.72 0.25
CA ASN A 206 -26.71 -4.95 1.36
C ASN A 206 -26.53 -3.86 2.44
N ALA A 207 -27.46 -3.83 3.41
CA ALA A 207 -27.48 -2.78 4.43
C ALA A 207 -26.30 -2.81 5.41
N LYS A 208 -25.56 -3.94 5.50
CA LYS A 208 -24.42 -4.13 6.41
C LYS A 208 -23.08 -3.81 5.77
N GLU A 209 -23.04 -3.69 4.45
CA GLU A 209 -21.81 -3.41 3.70
C GLU A 209 -21.71 -1.91 3.43
N HIS A 210 -20.71 -1.29 4.03
CA HIS A 210 -20.40 0.12 3.84
C HIS A 210 -18.90 0.38 4.03
N GLY A 211 -18.44 1.56 3.63
CA GLY A 211 -17.05 1.97 3.75
C GLY A 211 -16.11 1.04 2.97
N CYS A 212 -14.96 0.72 3.54
CA CYS A 212 -13.94 -0.08 2.88
C CYS A 212 -14.38 -1.51 2.52
N LYS A 213 -15.48 -2.02 3.06
CA LYS A 213 -16.04 -3.30 2.62
C LYS A 213 -16.53 -3.25 1.16
N LEU A 214 -16.82 -2.05 0.65
CA LEU A 214 -17.18 -1.80 -0.75
C LEU A 214 -15.94 -1.52 -1.64
N TRP A 215 -14.75 -1.97 -1.24
CA TRP A 215 -13.50 -1.79 -1.98
C TRP A 215 -13.58 -2.26 -3.44
N TRP A 216 -14.44 -3.23 -3.72
CA TRP A 216 -14.68 -3.81 -5.03
C TRP A 216 -15.55 -2.96 -5.97
N VAL A 217 -16.15 -1.88 -5.44
CA VAL A 217 -16.86 -0.87 -6.24
C VAL A 217 -15.79 0.03 -6.86
N GLU A 218 -15.29 -0.41 -7.99
CA GLU A 218 -14.19 0.22 -8.71
C GLU A 218 -14.48 0.32 -10.19
N TYR A 219 -13.80 1.26 -10.87
CA TYR A 219 -13.98 1.51 -12.30
C TYR A 219 -12.77 2.21 -12.88
N GLY A 220 -12.60 2.10 -14.20
CA GLY A 220 -11.67 2.88 -15.01
C GLY A 220 -10.28 2.28 -15.15
N GLY A 221 -10.12 0.96 -14.97
CA GLY A 221 -8.86 0.30 -15.26
C GLY A 221 -8.51 0.27 -16.76
N ASP A 222 -9.49 0.46 -17.60
CA ASP A 222 -9.39 0.58 -19.06
C ASP A 222 -9.29 2.05 -19.56
N LEU A 223 -9.27 3.00 -18.63
CA LEU A 223 -9.16 4.43 -18.90
C LEU A 223 -7.83 5.00 -18.40
N ASP A 224 -7.53 6.23 -18.81
CA ASP A 224 -6.40 6.96 -18.20
C ASP A 224 -6.75 7.35 -16.75
N THR A 225 -6.24 6.61 -15.79
CA THR A 225 -6.53 6.79 -14.36
C THR A 225 -6.08 8.16 -13.81
N VAL A 226 -5.34 8.94 -14.58
CA VAL A 226 -4.93 10.31 -14.22
C VAL A 226 -5.83 11.34 -14.91
N HIS A 227 -5.92 11.30 -16.23
CA HIS A 227 -6.64 12.32 -17.00
C HIS A 227 -8.16 12.13 -16.95
N ASP A 228 -8.65 10.88 -16.93
CA ASP A 228 -10.08 10.56 -16.89
C ASP A 228 -10.62 10.41 -15.45
N THR A 229 -9.87 10.81 -14.42
CA THR A 229 -10.26 10.59 -13.02
C THR A 229 -11.60 11.21 -12.64
N GLU A 230 -11.98 12.36 -13.25
CA GLU A 230 -13.28 12.98 -13.02
C GLU A 230 -14.42 12.19 -13.69
N GLN A 231 -14.21 11.68 -14.91
CA GLN A 231 -15.16 10.80 -15.56
C GLN A 231 -15.35 9.50 -14.76
N ILE A 232 -14.26 8.88 -14.32
CA ILE A 232 -14.28 7.68 -13.48
C ILE A 232 -15.09 7.93 -12.20
N LYS A 233 -14.86 9.06 -11.54
CA LYS A 233 -15.59 9.46 -10.33
C LYS A 233 -17.09 9.58 -10.59
N TRP A 234 -17.51 10.19 -11.72
CA TRP A 234 -18.91 10.34 -12.08
C TRP A 234 -19.58 8.99 -12.30
N GLU A 235 -18.94 8.04 -12.99
CA GLU A 235 -19.49 6.70 -13.15
C GLU A 235 -19.62 5.98 -11.82
N LEU A 236 -18.62 6.08 -10.93
CA LEU A 236 -18.70 5.52 -9.59
C LEU A 236 -19.83 6.15 -8.74
N TRP A 237 -20.06 7.47 -8.86
CA TRP A 237 -21.19 8.10 -8.15
C TRP A 237 -22.55 7.56 -8.62
N LYS A 238 -22.73 7.34 -9.93
CA LYS A 238 -23.96 6.71 -10.47
C LYS A 238 -24.19 5.35 -9.83
N VAL A 239 -23.14 4.53 -9.70
CA VAL A 239 -23.21 3.21 -9.06
C VAL A 239 -23.51 3.35 -7.56
N ILE A 240 -22.81 4.23 -6.84
CA ILE A 240 -22.97 4.40 -5.38
C ILE A 240 -24.40 4.83 -5.02
N TYR A 241 -24.93 5.85 -5.70
CA TYR A 241 -26.30 6.32 -5.42
C TYR A 241 -27.35 5.31 -5.86
N GLY A 242 -27.09 4.54 -6.95
CA GLY A 242 -27.94 3.44 -7.36
C GLY A 242 -27.89 2.23 -6.42
N ALA A 243 -26.72 1.90 -5.87
CA ALA A 243 -26.59 0.86 -4.85
C ALA A 243 -27.35 1.23 -3.58
N TRP A 244 -27.26 2.49 -3.15
CA TRP A 244 -28.03 2.96 -2.00
C TRP A 244 -29.53 2.96 -2.27
N ASP A 245 -29.97 3.31 -3.48
CA ASP A 245 -31.38 3.19 -3.90
C ASP A 245 -31.88 1.75 -3.83
N TYR A 246 -31.10 0.82 -4.34
CA TYR A 246 -31.41 -0.61 -4.25
C TYR A 246 -31.54 -1.09 -2.79
N ILE A 247 -30.63 -0.68 -1.90
CA ILE A 247 -30.68 -1.03 -0.48
C ILE A 247 -31.94 -0.44 0.18
N LYS A 248 -32.23 0.83 -0.05
CA LYS A 248 -33.34 1.54 0.61
C LYS A 248 -34.72 1.19 0.07
N ASN A 249 -34.83 1.03 -1.25
CA ASN A 249 -36.15 1.03 -1.90
C ASN A 249 -36.54 -0.30 -2.55
N SER A 250 -35.65 -1.33 -2.56
CA SER A 250 -36.00 -2.65 -3.10
C SER A 250 -36.94 -3.48 -2.24
N GLY A 251 -37.15 -3.08 -1.00
CA GLY A 251 -37.94 -3.86 -0.01
C GLY A 251 -37.22 -5.10 0.55
N LYS A 252 -35.95 -5.33 0.17
CA LYS A 252 -35.19 -6.52 0.60
C LYS A 252 -34.48 -6.34 1.95
N TYR A 253 -34.30 -5.11 2.41
CA TYR A 253 -33.50 -4.75 3.58
C TYR A 253 -34.32 -3.90 4.55
N PRO A 254 -35.26 -4.50 5.34
CA PRO A 254 -36.06 -3.75 6.30
C PRO A 254 -35.22 -3.01 7.34
N GLU A 255 -34.05 -3.52 7.70
CA GLU A 255 -33.08 -2.86 8.59
C GLU A 255 -32.56 -1.53 8.06
N ALA A 256 -32.61 -1.33 6.74
CA ALA A 256 -32.20 -0.06 6.14
C ALA A 256 -33.23 1.07 6.33
N GLU A 257 -34.45 0.78 6.86
CA GLU A 257 -35.54 1.78 7.02
C GLU A 257 -35.06 3.00 7.81
N THR A 258 -34.30 2.79 8.89
CA THR A 258 -33.81 3.87 9.76
C THR A 258 -32.43 4.42 9.33
N MET A 259 -31.81 3.82 8.32
CA MET A 259 -30.46 4.21 7.88
C MET A 259 -30.49 5.35 6.87
N THR A 260 -29.44 6.19 6.91
CA THR A 260 -29.17 7.23 5.93
C THR A 260 -27.69 7.24 5.54
N LEU A 261 -27.36 7.86 4.39
CA LEU A 261 -25.97 8.13 4.05
C LEU A 261 -25.39 9.14 5.05
N GLU A 262 -24.25 8.80 5.63
CA GLU A 262 -23.48 9.70 6.48
C GLU A 262 -22.40 10.41 5.67
N TRP A 263 -21.77 9.66 4.77
CA TRP A 263 -20.69 10.15 3.93
C TRP A 263 -20.65 9.37 2.60
N VAL A 264 -20.35 10.08 1.54
CA VAL A 264 -20.06 9.52 0.22
C VAL A 264 -18.72 10.08 -0.24
N GLY A 265 -17.84 9.25 -0.76
CA GLY A 265 -16.56 9.68 -1.27
C GLY A 265 -16.70 10.75 -2.36
N CYS A 266 -16.03 11.87 -2.19
CA CYS A 266 -15.95 12.95 -3.19
C CYS A 266 -14.69 12.85 -4.04
N ILE A 267 -13.71 12.06 -3.57
CA ILE A 267 -12.45 11.78 -4.24
C ILE A 267 -12.31 10.27 -4.29
N PRO A 268 -12.07 9.69 -5.47
CA PRO A 268 -11.91 8.25 -5.58
C PRO A 268 -10.56 7.81 -4.98
N GLY A 269 -10.56 6.65 -4.36
CA GLY A 269 -9.35 5.98 -3.91
C GLY A 269 -8.61 5.41 -5.11
N LYS A 270 -7.52 6.05 -5.48
CA LYS A 270 -6.71 5.64 -6.63
C LYS A 270 -5.79 4.48 -6.27
N ARG A 271 -5.71 3.48 -7.16
CA ARG A 271 -4.76 2.37 -7.03
C ARG A 271 -3.54 2.57 -7.89
N GLU A 272 -3.69 2.55 -9.21
CA GLU A 272 -2.60 2.63 -10.15
C GLU A 272 -2.67 3.89 -11.01
N SER A 273 -1.49 4.40 -11.35
CA SER A 273 -1.29 5.47 -12.30
C SER A 273 0.11 5.29 -12.92
N ARG A 274 0.92 6.32 -12.97
CA ARG A 274 2.30 6.24 -13.45
C ARG A 274 3.19 5.47 -12.49
N ARG A 275 4.04 4.60 -13.01
CA ARG A 275 5.12 3.89 -12.31
C ARG A 275 6.43 4.33 -12.95
N PHE A 276 7.28 5.05 -12.22
CA PHE A 276 8.50 5.60 -12.77
C PHE A 276 9.60 4.56 -12.86
N GLU A 277 10.53 4.76 -13.78
CA GLU A 277 11.66 3.87 -13.96
C GLU A 277 12.85 4.35 -13.12
N GLY A 278 13.29 3.46 -12.23
CA GLY A 278 14.55 3.54 -11.50
C GLY A 278 15.67 2.78 -12.20
N ASP A 279 16.80 2.61 -11.55
CA ASP A 279 17.89 1.79 -12.07
C ASP A 279 17.63 0.28 -11.89
N TYR A 280 16.65 -0.08 -11.13
CA TYR A 280 16.08 -1.42 -11.02
C TYR A 280 14.56 -1.34 -11.07
N MET A 281 13.92 -2.32 -11.71
CA MET A 281 12.47 -2.49 -11.67
C MET A 281 12.14 -3.75 -10.89
N LEU A 282 11.41 -3.61 -9.79
CA LEU A 282 10.95 -4.75 -9.01
C LEU A 282 9.88 -5.51 -9.82
N ILE A 283 10.01 -6.82 -9.91
CA ILE A 283 9.15 -7.69 -10.72
C ILE A 283 8.52 -8.80 -9.88
N GLN A 284 7.56 -9.55 -10.46
CA GLN A 284 6.88 -10.66 -9.79
C GLN A 284 7.83 -11.64 -9.12
N GLN A 285 8.93 -12.00 -9.77
CA GLN A 285 9.89 -12.97 -9.27
C GLN A 285 10.59 -12.48 -7.99
N ASP A 286 10.84 -11.18 -7.85
CA ASP A 286 11.41 -10.64 -6.62
C ASP A 286 10.47 -10.84 -5.43
N VAL A 287 9.16 -10.69 -5.67
CA VAL A 287 8.11 -10.86 -4.64
C VAL A 287 7.93 -12.33 -4.29
N ILE A 288 7.80 -13.21 -5.29
CA ILE A 288 7.46 -14.63 -5.10
C ILE A 288 8.67 -15.45 -4.63
N GLU A 289 9.82 -15.25 -5.25
CA GLU A 289 11.06 -15.97 -4.95
C GLU A 289 11.79 -15.37 -3.73
N GLN A 290 11.36 -14.19 -3.29
CA GLN A 290 12.00 -13.43 -2.21
C GLN A 290 13.49 -13.22 -2.49
N ARG A 291 13.78 -12.70 -3.69
CA ARG A 291 15.16 -12.48 -4.13
C ARG A 291 15.90 -11.55 -3.18
N HIS A 292 17.15 -11.90 -2.94
CA HIS A 292 18.02 -11.07 -2.12
C HIS A 292 18.60 -9.92 -2.94
N HIS A 293 18.51 -8.71 -2.38
CA HIS A 293 19.08 -7.49 -2.97
C HIS A 293 20.10 -6.88 -2.02
N GLU A 294 21.34 -6.70 -2.45
CA GLU A 294 22.39 -6.07 -1.64
C GLU A 294 22.04 -4.64 -1.22
N ASP A 295 21.25 -3.97 -2.05
CA ASP A 295 20.75 -2.62 -1.82
C ASP A 295 19.32 -2.57 -1.25
N ALA A 296 18.86 -3.65 -0.59
CA ALA A 296 17.57 -3.66 0.09
C ALA A 296 17.53 -2.59 1.18
N VAL A 297 16.46 -1.80 1.20
CA VAL A 297 16.26 -0.72 2.19
C VAL A 297 14.89 -0.76 2.84
N SER A 298 14.00 -1.59 2.32
CA SER A 298 12.62 -1.72 2.78
C SER A 298 12.10 -3.11 2.43
N TYR A 299 10.86 -3.39 2.80
CA TYR A 299 10.19 -4.64 2.47
C TYR A 299 8.70 -4.46 2.24
N GLY A 300 8.12 -5.39 1.49
CA GLY A 300 6.68 -5.59 1.37
C GLY A 300 6.30 -7.01 1.78
N GLY A 301 5.02 -7.32 1.79
CA GLY A 301 4.50 -8.63 2.19
C GLY A 301 3.03 -8.81 1.83
N TRP A 302 2.37 -7.77 1.32
CA TRP A 302 1.02 -7.87 0.80
C TRP A 302 0.95 -8.87 -0.35
N SER A 303 -0.18 -9.54 -0.52
CA SER A 303 -0.39 -10.40 -1.69
C SER A 303 -0.21 -9.62 -3.00
N ILE A 304 0.21 -10.29 -4.05
CA ILE A 304 0.02 -9.75 -5.41
C ILE A 304 -1.48 -9.74 -5.64
N ASP A 305 -2.06 -8.55 -5.66
CA ASP A 305 -3.49 -8.30 -5.64
C ASP A 305 -3.85 -7.49 -6.89
N LEU A 306 -4.30 -8.21 -7.93
CA LEU A 306 -4.66 -7.67 -9.24
C LEU A 306 -6.17 -7.64 -9.39
N HIS A 307 -6.68 -6.53 -9.87
CA HIS A 307 -8.09 -6.25 -10.06
C HIS A 307 -8.42 -6.20 -11.55
N PRO A 308 -9.58 -6.70 -11.99
CA PRO A 308 -9.98 -6.61 -13.39
C PRO A 308 -10.22 -5.14 -13.78
N ALA A 309 -9.81 -4.76 -14.98
CA ALA A 309 -9.95 -3.39 -15.47
C ALA A 309 -11.42 -2.93 -15.56
N ALA A 310 -12.34 -3.83 -15.92
CA ALA A 310 -13.77 -3.57 -15.96
C ALA A 310 -14.40 -3.27 -14.59
N GLY A 311 -13.73 -3.63 -13.50
CA GLY A 311 -14.13 -3.31 -12.13
C GLY A 311 -15.54 -3.78 -11.78
N VAL A 312 -16.38 -2.86 -11.31
CA VAL A 312 -17.76 -3.14 -10.87
C VAL A 312 -18.68 -3.66 -11.98
N PHE A 313 -18.35 -3.39 -13.23
CA PHE A 313 -19.10 -3.84 -14.41
C PHE A 313 -18.63 -5.18 -14.97
N GLY A 314 -17.51 -5.72 -14.49
CA GLY A 314 -16.99 -7.03 -14.88
C GLY A 314 -17.76 -8.18 -14.23
N GLU A 315 -17.84 -9.32 -14.95
CA GLU A 315 -18.41 -10.56 -14.45
C GLU A 315 -17.41 -11.40 -13.65
N GLU A 316 -16.10 -11.09 -13.80
CA GLU A 316 -15.01 -11.81 -13.15
C GLU A 316 -14.97 -11.56 -11.65
N SER A 317 -14.10 -12.29 -10.95
CA SER A 317 -13.81 -12.03 -9.53
C SER A 317 -13.34 -10.60 -9.32
N ALA A 318 -13.73 -9.97 -8.21
CA ALA A 318 -13.35 -8.59 -7.88
C ALA A 318 -11.84 -8.39 -7.78
N CYS A 319 -11.09 -9.42 -7.48
CA CYS A 319 -9.64 -9.43 -7.48
C CYS A 319 -9.09 -10.85 -7.58
N ASN A 320 -7.86 -10.95 -8.01
CA ASN A 320 -7.05 -12.16 -7.95
C ASN A 320 -5.90 -11.91 -6.98
N GLN A 321 -5.77 -12.78 -5.98
CA GLN A 321 -4.79 -12.60 -4.91
C GLN A 321 -3.86 -13.82 -4.82
N TRP A 322 -2.55 -13.57 -4.89
CA TRP A 322 -1.52 -14.58 -4.73
C TRP A 322 -0.63 -14.19 -3.55
N HIS A 323 -0.68 -14.99 -2.50
CA HIS A 323 0.07 -14.72 -1.28
C HIS A 323 1.57 -14.87 -1.49
N ALA A 324 2.34 -13.91 -1.03
CA ALA A 324 3.78 -14.05 -0.94
C ALA A 324 4.14 -15.10 0.12
N LYS A 325 5.24 -15.82 -0.10
CA LYS A 325 5.75 -16.82 0.86
C LYS A 325 6.09 -16.20 2.23
N GLY A 326 6.58 -14.98 2.20
CA GLY A 326 6.97 -14.17 3.35
C GLY A 326 7.09 -12.71 2.96
N VAL A 327 7.82 -11.92 3.73
CA VAL A 327 8.17 -10.56 3.36
C VAL A 327 9.31 -10.59 2.33
N TYR A 328 9.25 -9.72 1.33
CA TYR A 328 10.26 -9.57 0.29
C TYR A 328 10.96 -8.23 0.38
N GLN A 329 12.19 -8.17 -0.12
CA GLN A 329 13.01 -6.96 -0.09
C GLN A 329 12.61 -5.97 -1.18
N ILE A 330 12.70 -4.67 -0.87
CA ILE A 330 12.57 -3.57 -1.84
C ILE A 330 13.93 -2.88 -1.95
N PRO A 331 14.59 -2.94 -3.14
CA PRO A 331 15.91 -2.37 -3.34
C PRO A 331 15.88 -0.84 -3.48
N TYR A 332 16.94 -0.18 -3.05
CA TYR A 332 17.10 1.28 -3.13
C TYR A 332 16.97 1.81 -4.56
N ARG A 333 17.48 1.07 -5.53
CA ARG A 333 17.45 1.43 -6.97
C ARG A 333 16.04 1.59 -7.54
N CYS A 334 15.00 1.15 -6.83
CA CYS A 334 13.60 1.40 -7.19
C CYS A 334 13.08 2.77 -6.75
N LEU A 335 13.81 3.50 -5.90
CA LEU A 335 13.32 4.65 -5.14
C LEU A 335 13.83 6.01 -5.67
N TYR A 336 14.46 6.06 -6.82
CA TYR A 336 14.88 7.29 -7.49
C TYR A 336 14.72 7.18 -9.00
N SER A 337 14.57 8.31 -9.67
CA SER A 337 14.40 8.36 -11.12
C SER A 337 15.73 8.06 -11.84
N ARG A 338 15.68 7.18 -12.85
CA ARG A 338 16.85 6.96 -13.73
C ARG A 338 17.09 8.12 -14.69
N GLY A 339 16.07 8.94 -14.96
CA GLY A 339 16.12 10.01 -15.96
C GLY A 339 16.30 11.42 -15.38
N ILE A 340 16.05 11.62 -14.08
CA ILE A 340 16.17 12.92 -13.41
C ILE A 340 17.11 12.78 -12.22
N GLU A 341 18.21 13.51 -12.26
CA GLU A 341 19.36 13.32 -11.37
C GLU A 341 19.07 13.53 -9.87
N ASN A 342 18.16 14.45 -9.55
CA ASN A 342 17.86 14.87 -8.18
C ASN A 342 16.42 14.57 -7.76
N LEU A 343 15.78 13.57 -8.39
CA LEU A 343 14.41 13.18 -8.11
C LEU A 343 14.35 11.81 -7.43
N PHE A 344 13.86 11.79 -6.21
CA PHE A 344 13.43 10.59 -5.51
C PHE A 344 11.97 10.25 -5.81
N LEU A 345 11.63 8.98 -5.68
CA LEU A 345 10.30 8.41 -5.89
C LEU A 345 9.81 7.79 -4.59
N ALA A 346 8.62 8.13 -4.14
CA ALA A 346 8.02 7.56 -2.94
C ALA A 346 6.53 7.29 -3.14
N GLY A 347 5.99 6.37 -2.35
CA GLY A 347 4.60 5.96 -2.52
C GLY A 347 4.46 4.86 -3.57
N ARG A 348 3.30 4.82 -4.24
CA ARG A 348 2.98 3.79 -5.24
C ARG A 348 3.66 3.98 -6.60
N ILE A 349 4.36 5.08 -6.81
CA ILE A 349 4.96 5.46 -8.11
C ILE A 349 6.41 4.98 -8.30
N ILE A 350 6.93 4.19 -7.40
CA ILE A 350 8.30 3.63 -7.46
C ILE A 350 8.49 2.73 -8.69
N SER A 351 9.73 2.36 -8.96
CA SER A 351 10.08 1.51 -10.10
C SER A 351 9.69 0.06 -9.87
N VAL A 352 8.59 -0.35 -10.49
CA VAL A 352 7.97 -1.67 -10.28
C VAL A 352 7.11 -2.05 -11.48
N SER A 353 7.06 -3.35 -11.85
CA SER A 353 6.14 -3.86 -12.87
C SER A 353 4.68 -3.79 -12.40
N HIS A 354 3.72 -3.85 -13.30
CA HIS A 354 2.30 -3.90 -12.97
C HIS A 354 1.96 -5.05 -12.00
N VAL A 355 2.52 -6.22 -12.24
CA VAL A 355 2.25 -7.40 -11.40
C VAL A 355 2.81 -7.21 -9.99
N ALA A 356 4.08 -6.83 -9.85
CA ALA A 356 4.68 -6.61 -8.55
C ALA A 356 4.09 -5.38 -7.84
N PHE A 357 3.61 -4.38 -8.59
CA PHE A 357 2.86 -3.24 -8.06
C PHE A 357 1.63 -3.67 -7.28
N GLY A 358 0.94 -4.73 -7.70
CA GLY A 358 -0.18 -5.31 -6.96
C GLY A 358 0.12 -5.55 -5.48
N SER A 359 1.37 -5.83 -5.14
CA SER A 359 1.83 -6.00 -3.74
C SER A 359 2.43 -4.73 -3.13
N THR A 360 3.24 -3.98 -3.87
CA THR A 360 4.02 -2.85 -3.30
C THR A 360 3.19 -1.60 -3.04
N ARG A 361 2.02 -1.46 -3.69
CA ARG A 361 1.17 -0.25 -3.67
C ARG A 361 0.52 0.06 -2.32
N VAL A 362 0.50 -0.86 -1.37
CA VAL A 362 -0.17 -0.63 -0.08
C VAL A 362 0.56 0.45 0.73
N MET A 363 -0.23 1.22 1.48
CA MET A 363 0.23 2.50 2.02
C MET A 363 1.34 2.38 3.08
N ALA A 364 1.28 1.40 3.98
CA ALA A 364 2.29 1.26 5.01
C ALA A 364 3.64 0.80 4.43
N THR A 365 3.63 -0.11 3.44
CA THR A 365 4.83 -0.51 2.70
C THR A 365 5.45 0.69 1.95
N SER A 366 4.60 1.49 1.29
CA SER A 366 5.04 2.73 0.63
C SER A 366 5.61 3.75 1.61
N ALA A 367 4.99 3.90 2.79
CA ALA A 367 5.46 4.80 3.85
C ALA A 367 6.79 4.36 4.45
N HIS A 368 6.99 3.05 4.61
CA HIS A 368 8.24 2.45 5.08
C HIS A 368 9.38 2.70 4.09
N SER A 369 9.13 2.52 2.79
CA SER A 369 10.10 2.84 1.73
C SER A 369 10.43 4.35 1.67
N ALA A 370 9.45 5.21 1.96
CA ALA A 370 9.64 6.66 1.99
C ALA A 370 10.59 7.14 3.10
N GLN A 371 10.71 6.42 4.20
CA GLN A 371 11.74 6.69 5.22
C GLN A 371 13.15 6.47 4.66
N ALA A 372 13.35 5.41 3.86
CA ALA A 372 14.64 5.15 3.21
C ALA A 372 15.02 6.25 2.22
N VAL A 373 14.05 6.75 1.45
CA VAL A 373 14.23 7.91 0.55
C VAL A 373 14.77 9.11 1.29
N ALA A 374 14.15 9.46 2.41
CA ALA A 374 14.54 10.64 3.18
C ALA A 374 15.90 10.49 3.85
N MET A 375 16.24 9.31 4.35
CA MET A 375 17.55 9.03 4.90
C MET A 375 18.64 9.13 3.83
N ALA A 376 18.37 8.60 2.63
CA ALA A 376 19.27 8.75 1.48
C ALA A 376 19.43 10.22 1.06
N ALA A 377 18.33 11.00 1.07
CA ALA A 377 18.38 12.42 0.77
C ALA A 377 19.29 13.19 1.76
N ALA A 378 19.22 12.84 3.03
CA ALA A 378 20.13 13.43 4.04
C ALA A 378 21.61 13.09 3.77
N MET A 379 21.89 11.85 3.35
CA MET A 379 23.25 11.45 2.95
C MET A 379 23.69 12.22 1.70
N CYS A 380 22.82 12.33 0.68
CA CYS A 380 23.12 13.06 -0.55
C CYS A 380 23.53 14.51 -0.26
N LEU A 381 22.77 15.21 0.57
CA LEU A 381 23.09 16.60 0.90
C LEU A 381 24.37 16.75 1.74
N LYS A 382 24.58 15.85 2.69
CA LYS A 382 25.78 15.87 3.54
C LYS A 382 27.05 15.64 2.76
N GLU A 383 27.00 14.75 1.76
CA GLU A 383 28.16 14.30 1.01
C GLU A 383 28.26 14.94 -0.38
N ASN A 384 27.27 15.78 -0.74
CA ASN A 384 27.15 16.41 -2.06
C ASN A 384 27.18 15.41 -3.21
N ILE A 385 26.36 14.36 -3.08
CA ILE A 385 26.18 13.31 -4.08
C ILE A 385 24.73 13.24 -4.55
N SER A 386 24.50 12.66 -5.71
CA SER A 386 23.16 12.42 -6.27
C SER A 386 22.52 11.16 -5.66
N PRO A 387 21.18 11.01 -5.78
CA PRO A 387 20.49 9.76 -5.39
C PRO A 387 21.12 8.49 -5.95
N ARG A 388 21.50 8.48 -7.23
CA ARG A 388 22.14 7.33 -7.88
C ARG A 388 23.51 7.02 -7.27
N GLU A 389 24.25 8.03 -6.87
CA GLU A 389 25.60 7.85 -6.32
C GLU A 389 25.61 7.19 -4.94
N VAL A 390 24.51 7.20 -4.20
CA VAL A 390 24.38 6.38 -2.97
C VAL A 390 24.62 4.90 -3.28
N TYR A 391 24.10 4.41 -4.41
CA TYR A 391 24.36 3.04 -4.87
C TYR A 391 25.71 2.90 -5.54
N SER A 392 26.00 3.71 -6.57
CA SER A 392 27.17 3.54 -7.41
C SER A 392 28.51 3.76 -6.70
N LEU A 393 28.52 4.51 -5.60
CA LEU A 393 29.68 4.70 -4.72
C LEU A 393 29.73 3.72 -3.54
N GLY A 394 28.88 2.69 -3.51
CA GLY A 394 28.87 1.64 -2.48
C GLY A 394 28.42 2.13 -1.08
N LYS A 395 27.62 3.20 -0.99
CA LYS A 395 27.19 3.80 0.28
C LYS A 395 25.90 3.19 0.86
N VAL A 396 25.35 2.18 0.19
CA VAL A 396 24.10 1.54 0.61
C VAL A 396 24.22 0.91 2.01
N SER A 397 25.35 0.28 2.32
CA SER A 397 25.56 -0.32 3.65
C SER A 397 25.50 0.72 4.78
N GLU A 398 25.97 1.96 4.53
CA GLU A 398 25.82 3.06 5.48
C GLU A 398 24.36 3.50 5.61
N LEU A 399 23.64 3.57 4.47
CA LEU A 399 22.20 3.86 4.48
C LEU A 399 21.43 2.82 5.29
N GLN A 400 21.67 1.53 5.05
CA GLN A 400 21.04 0.42 5.78
C GLN A 400 21.30 0.49 7.28
N LYS A 401 22.53 0.81 7.69
CA LYS A 401 22.90 1.00 9.10
C LYS A 401 22.13 2.16 9.74
N LYS A 402 22.02 3.30 9.05
CA LYS A 402 21.25 4.46 9.52
C LYS A 402 19.77 4.14 9.65
N LEU A 403 19.20 3.40 8.69
CA LEU A 403 17.80 2.97 8.71
C LEU A 403 17.53 2.04 9.89
N SER A 404 18.40 1.05 10.12
CA SER A 404 18.29 0.14 11.27
C SER A 404 18.28 0.90 12.60
N ARG A 405 19.12 1.92 12.77
CA ARG A 405 19.15 2.78 13.96
C ARG A 405 17.84 3.56 14.18
N MET A 406 17.08 3.78 13.12
CA MET A 406 15.75 4.43 13.18
C MET A 406 14.58 3.45 13.24
N GLY A 407 14.84 2.17 13.55
CA GLY A 407 13.80 1.16 13.68
C GLY A 407 13.27 0.61 12.36
N GLN A 408 13.95 0.86 11.24
CA GLN A 408 13.59 0.29 9.95
C GLN A 408 14.24 -1.08 9.78
N TYR A 409 13.42 -2.13 9.84
CA TYR A 409 13.86 -3.50 9.59
C TYR A 409 14.08 -3.74 8.09
N ILE A 410 15.15 -4.47 7.77
CA ILE A 410 15.45 -4.93 6.41
C ILE A 410 15.60 -6.46 6.48
N PRO A 411 14.73 -7.23 5.80
CA PRO A 411 14.75 -8.69 5.89
C PRO A 411 16.08 -9.29 5.43
N ASP A 412 16.51 -10.36 6.08
CA ASP A 412 17.72 -11.14 5.78
C ASP A 412 19.03 -10.35 5.79
N MET A 413 19.00 -9.13 6.33
CA MET A 413 20.20 -8.29 6.43
C MET A 413 20.75 -8.32 7.85
N ILE A 414 21.97 -8.82 7.99
CA ILE A 414 22.72 -8.73 9.24
C ILE A 414 23.53 -7.45 9.22
N ILE A 415 22.99 -6.41 9.86
CA ILE A 415 23.64 -5.11 9.94
C ILE A 415 24.56 -5.10 11.16
N ARG A 416 25.87 -5.11 10.93
CA ARG A 416 26.88 -4.99 11.97
C ARG A 416 27.04 -3.52 12.36
N ASP A 417 26.69 -3.20 13.59
CA ASP A 417 26.83 -1.87 14.15
C ASP A 417 27.65 -1.95 15.46
N GLU A 418 28.83 -1.37 15.46
CA GLU A 418 29.74 -1.37 16.60
C GLU A 418 29.19 -0.57 17.80
N GLU A 419 28.25 0.34 17.54
CA GLU A 419 27.54 1.11 18.58
C GLU A 419 26.33 0.36 19.16
N ASN A 420 26.01 -0.83 18.64
CA ASN A 420 24.93 -1.64 19.16
C ASN A 420 25.24 -2.10 20.61
N LEU A 421 24.53 -1.53 21.57
CA LEU A 421 24.73 -1.80 22.99
C LEU A 421 24.41 -3.25 23.37
N VAL A 422 23.51 -3.91 22.64
CA VAL A 422 23.12 -5.31 22.90
C VAL A 422 24.31 -6.26 22.77
N THR A 423 25.25 -6.00 21.84
CA THR A 423 26.46 -6.82 21.68
C THR A 423 27.40 -6.78 22.88
N LYS A 424 27.25 -5.76 23.74
CA LYS A 424 28.09 -5.50 24.94
C LYS A 424 27.30 -5.70 26.24
N ALA A 425 26.01 -5.99 26.14
CA ALA A 425 25.14 -6.14 27.29
C ALA A 425 25.11 -7.58 27.80
N THR A 426 24.92 -7.73 29.10
CA THR A 426 24.54 -9.01 29.69
C THR A 426 23.03 -9.09 29.75
N LEU A 427 22.47 -10.04 29.03
CA LEU A 427 21.02 -10.27 29.00
C LEU A 427 20.64 -11.28 30.09
N THR A 428 19.68 -10.90 30.93
CA THR A 428 19.12 -11.77 31.95
C THR A 428 17.62 -11.72 31.93
N ALA A 429 16.97 -12.84 32.20
CA ALA A 429 15.52 -12.92 32.34
C ALA A 429 15.18 -13.38 33.77
N SER A 430 14.14 -12.80 34.38
CA SER A 430 13.64 -13.26 35.70
C SER A 430 12.87 -14.57 35.57
N SER A 431 12.35 -14.86 34.39
CA SER A 431 11.68 -16.12 34.05
C SER A 431 11.76 -16.37 32.56
N GLU A 432 11.66 -17.60 32.14
CA GLU A 432 11.61 -18.02 30.73
C GLU A 432 10.37 -18.87 30.51
N TYR A 433 9.67 -18.63 29.42
CA TYR A 433 8.58 -19.50 29.00
C TYR A 433 9.12 -20.57 28.05
N HIS A 434 9.10 -21.81 28.55
CA HIS A 434 9.46 -22.95 27.72
C HIS A 434 8.26 -23.38 26.88
N PHE A 435 8.27 -22.99 25.64
CA PHE A 435 7.22 -23.38 24.70
C PHE A 435 7.26 -24.87 24.42
N LYS A 436 6.20 -25.58 24.79
CA LYS A 436 6.11 -27.05 24.66
C LYS A 436 5.35 -27.50 23.39
N GLY A 437 4.74 -26.58 22.69
CA GLY A 437 3.92 -26.82 21.51
C GLY A 437 2.66 -25.97 21.50
N PHE A 438 1.94 -25.99 20.41
CA PHE A 438 0.62 -25.36 20.31
C PHE A 438 -0.42 -26.31 20.90
N PRO A 439 -1.25 -25.88 21.86
CA PRO A 439 -2.38 -26.69 22.28
C PRO A 439 -3.39 -26.83 21.14
N ALA A 440 -4.08 -27.96 21.09
CA ALA A 440 -5.19 -28.18 20.16
C ALA A 440 -6.47 -27.58 20.78
N ASP A 441 -6.53 -26.23 20.83
CA ASP A 441 -7.62 -25.46 21.44
C ASP A 441 -8.42 -24.64 20.41
N GLY A 442 -8.20 -24.89 19.10
CA GLY A 442 -8.95 -24.33 18.01
C GLY A 442 -10.35 -24.91 17.88
N GLU A 443 -11.20 -24.22 17.13
CA GLU A 443 -12.53 -24.72 16.77
C GLU A 443 -12.40 -26.00 15.91
N MET A 444 -13.21 -26.99 16.21
CA MET A 444 -13.30 -28.20 15.42
C MET A 444 -13.87 -27.88 14.04
N GLN A 445 -13.15 -28.26 13.00
CA GLN A 445 -13.59 -28.09 11.61
C GLN A 445 -14.07 -29.44 11.07
N VAL A 446 -15.15 -29.40 10.28
CA VAL A 446 -15.62 -30.57 9.57
C VAL A 446 -14.65 -30.89 8.45
N LEU A 447 -14.19 -32.15 8.38
CA LEU A 447 -13.29 -32.65 7.35
C LEU A 447 -14.13 -33.22 6.19
N ASP A 448 -14.78 -32.35 5.42
CA ASP A 448 -15.58 -32.68 4.25
C ASP A 448 -14.82 -32.54 2.91
N GLU A 449 -13.63 -31.98 2.98
CA GLU A 449 -12.68 -31.86 1.86
C GLU A 449 -11.25 -32.12 2.31
N SER A 450 -10.35 -32.34 1.34
CA SER A 450 -8.92 -32.54 1.63
C SER A 450 -8.30 -31.25 2.15
N VAL A 451 -7.66 -31.30 3.30
CA VAL A 451 -6.96 -30.18 3.93
C VAL A 451 -5.45 -30.41 3.86
N ALA A 452 -4.68 -29.40 3.52
CA ALA A 452 -3.23 -29.47 3.48
C ALA A 452 -2.60 -28.38 4.34
N GLN A 453 -1.60 -28.75 5.13
CA GLN A 453 -0.76 -27.83 5.89
C GLN A 453 0.66 -27.84 5.31
N MET A 454 1.13 -26.69 4.85
CA MET A 454 2.51 -26.54 4.41
C MET A 454 3.43 -26.32 5.61
N ILE A 455 4.50 -27.13 5.69
CA ILE A 455 5.54 -27.00 6.73
C ILE A 455 6.83 -26.63 6.00
N PRO A 456 7.36 -25.43 6.21
CA PRO A 456 8.65 -25.03 5.64
C PRO A 456 9.78 -25.75 6.39
N LEU A 457 10.62 -26.46 5.66
CA LEU A 457 11.83 -27.12 6.20
C LEU A 457 13.06 -26.56 5.50
N GLN A 458 14.10 -26.31 6.27
CA GLN A 458 15.41 -25.94 5.72
C GLN A 458 16.23 -27.21 5.42
N LYS A 459 17.28 -27.05 4.61
CA LYS A 459 18.17 -28.17 4.31
C LYS A 459 18.83 -28.70 5.60
N GLY A 460 18.53 -29.94 5.93
CA GLY A 460 19.04 -30.61 7.13
C GLY A 460 18.03 -30.73 8.27
N ASP A 461 16.86 -30.08 8.15
CA ASP A 461 15.78 -30.26 9.12
C ASP A 461 15.19 -31.67 9.02
N VAL A 462 14.75 -32.18 10.16
CA VAL A 462 14.09 -33.48 10.27
C VAL A 462 12.70 -33.27 10.83
N LEU A 463 11.67 -33.67 10.07
CA LEU A 463 10.31 -33.72 10.59
C LEU A 463 10.15 -34.97 11.47
N GLY A 464 10.16 -34.77 12.80
CA GLY A 464 10.13 -35.88 13.75
C GLY A 464 8.73 -36.49 13.92
N LYS A 465 7.72 -35.66 14.18
CA LYS A 465 6.36 -36.13 14.48
C LYS A 465 5.35 -35.06 14.10
N VAL A 466 4.26 -35.49 13.48
CA VAL A 466 3.03 -34.71 13.30
C VAL A 466 1.92 -35.37 14.12
N GLN A 467 1.21 -34.57 14.90
CA GLN A 467 0.07 -34.99 15.69
C GLN A 467 -1.17 -34.22 15.22
N VAL A 468 -2.26 -34.94 15.04
CA VAL A 468 -3.56 -34.38 14.64
C VAL A 468 -4.60 -34.90 15.61
N ASP A 469 -5.39 -33.99 16.19
CA ASP A 469 -6.52 -34.36 17.03
C ASP A 469 -7.78 -34.49 16.17
N LEU A 470 -8.42 -35.63 16.26
CA LEU A 470 -9.56 -35.99 15.44
C LEU A 470 -10.72 -36.43 16.33
N CYS A 471 -11.93 -36.09 15.90
CA CYS A 471 -13.18 -36.57 16.47
C CYS A 471 -14.04 -37.15 15.34
N ALA A 472 -14.48 -38.38 15.47
CA ALA A 472 -15.39 -39.01 14.54
C ALA A 472 -16.62 -39.51 15.29
N SER A 473 -17.81 -39.41 14.71
CA SER A 473 -19.08 -39.92 15.25
C SER A 473 -19.27 -41.40 15.05
N GLU A 474 -18.52 -41.98 14.12
CA GLU A 474 -18.54 -43.40 13.80
C GLU A 474 -17.16 -43.87 13.34
N GLU A 475 -16.97 -45.17 13.22
CA GLU A 475 -15.72 -45.74 12.71
C GLU A 475 -15.49 -45.30 11.26
N THR A 476 -14.37 -44.62 11.05
CA THR A 476 -14.03 -44.02 9.76
C THR A 476 -12.54 -44.20 9.46
N ALA A 477 -12.18 -44.12 8.18
CA ALA A 477 -10.81 -44.16 7.73
C ALA A 477 -10.33 -42.73 7.40
N LEU A 478 -9.15 -42.36 7.89
CA LEU A 478 -8.46 -41.14 7.55
C LEU A 478 -7.23 -41.50 6.71
N GLU A 479 -7.12 -40.88 5.55
CA GLU A 479 -5.89 -40.92 4.75
C GLU A 479 -5.02 -39.73 5.05
N VAL A 480 -3.76 -39.95 5.42
CA VAL A 480 -2.78 -38.92 5.69
C VAL A 480 -1.60 -39.11 4.75
N GLU A 481 -1.32 -38.10 3.95
CA GLU A 481 -0.20 -38.12 3.02
C GLU A 481 0.86 -37.07 3.38
N LEU A 482 2.13 -37.45 3.30
CA LEU A 482 3.24 -36.49 3.28
C LEU A 482 3.67 -36.25 1.84
N ARG A 483 3.48 -35.01 1.39
CA ARG A 483 3.89 -34.58 0.06
C ARG A 483 5.07 -33.63 0.13
N ILE A 484 6.04 -33.79 -0.75
CA ILE A 484 7.18 -32.88 -0.90
C ILE A 484 6.92 -32.06 -2.15
N SER A 485 6.89 -30.74 -2.01
CA SER A 485 6.81 -29.84 -3.15
C SER A 485 8.14 -29.84 -3.90
N SER A 486 8.09 -30.04 -5.22
CA SER A 486 9.25 -29.85 -6.10
C SER A 486 9.55 -28.36 -6.37
N LYS A 487 8.65 -27.47 -5.94
CA LYS A 487 8.78 -26.03 -6.06
C LYS A 487 9.08 -25.44 -4.69
N ALA A 488 9.87 -24.39 -4.65
CA ALA A 488 10.13 -23.64 -3.41
C ALA A 488 8.88 -22.96 -2.85
N PHE A 489 7.84 -22.80 -3.66
CA PHE A 489 6.60 -22.08 -3.35
C PHE A 489 5.40 -22.87 -3.88
N ASN A 490 4.23 -22.60 -3.34
CA ASN A 490 2.96 -23.20 -3.74
C ASN A 490 2.26 -22.48 -4.92
N HIS A 491 3.01 -21.76 -5.74
CA HIS A 491 2.51 -21.06 -6.93
C HIS A 491 3.04 -21.64 -8.23
#